data_a56b1d78acc7228ba47ce594cdec0a3e
#
_entry.id   a56b1d78acc7228ba47ce594cdec0a3e
#
_cell.length_a   1.000
_cell.length_b   1.000
_cell.length_c   1.000
_cell.angle_alpha   90.00
_cell.angle_beta   90.00
_cell.angle_gamma   90.00
#
_symmetry.space_group_name_H-M   'P 1'
#
loop_
_entity.id
_entity.type
_entity.pdbx_description
1 polymer ?
#
loop_
_entity_poly.entity_id
_entity_poly.type
_entity_poly.pdbx_seq_one_letter_code
_entity_poly.pdbx_strand_id
1 'polypeptide(L)'
;MVNAIPVEDTESPVSWQEWLNKSNDAPVFFILNSLAKPDPVAHFYLNNWVEEAFPLYSGTPMRKMLKQSPWLVQAKVNNLFQIGAVLNKHELSDNSWGWAYRSHKSWQEQLTHWQRRQLVTLNGEQVIFRMMDTRVFGAMVSAFTPSDWSLMLAPVTELMIDLSQTTHFHRPKECGQGNDDIPFTLGEHLQLVWLHSPYGLKVLSSSLYNDLWENHGVMAKKLDQPEGSLEPRIEQWLRQKLEAGQRIENMSGQDYLLAMEQENNRSTYL
;
A
#
# COMPACT_ATOMS: atom_id res chain seq x y z
N MET A 1 -14.86 -6.35 -20.96
CA MET A 1 -15.30 -7.15 -19.81
C MET A 1 -14.12 -7.96 -19.35
N VAL A 2 -13.43 -7.51 -18.32
CA VAL A 2 -12.36 -8.28 -17.68
C VAL A 2 -13.08 -9.19 -16.68
N ASN A 3 -13.08 -10.50 -16.96
CA ASN A 3 -13.58 -11.48 -16.01
C ASN A 3 -12.66 -11.45 -14.79
N ALA A 4 -13.16 -10.91 -13.67
CA ALA A 4 -12.57 -11.13 -12.38
C ALA A 4 -12.58 -12.64 -12.12
N ILE A 5 -11.38 -13.23 -11.99
CA ILE A 5 -11.23 -14.61 -11.53
C ILE A 5 -11.76 -14.64 -10.10
N PRO A 6 -12.72 -15.50 -9.76
CA PRO A 6 -13.16 -15.62 -8.37
C PRO A 6 -11.96 -16.12 -7.56
N VAL A 7 -11.61 -15.41 -6.51
CA VAL A 7 -10.74 -15.91 -5.45
C VAL A 7 -11.60 -16.95 -4.71
N GLU A 8 -11.57 -18.19 -5.17
CA GLU A 8 -12.06 -19.35 -4.41
C GLU A 8 -10.99 -19.68 -3.36
N ASP A 9 -11.41 -19.59 -2.15
CA ASP A 9 -10.96 -19.97 -0.82
C ASP A 9 -10.84 -18.75 0.10
N THR A 10 -12.00 -18.15 0.41
CA THR A 10 -12.16 -17.36 1.62
C THR A 10 -12.17 -18.31 2.81
N GLU A 11 -11.01 -18.79 3.24
CA GLU A 11 -10.87 -19.30 4.59
C GLU A 11 -11.39 -18.23 5.56
N SER A 12 -12.04 -18.66 6.64
CA SER A 12 -12.52 -17.78 7.71
C SER A 12 -11.42 -16.79 8.11
N PRO A 13 -11.73 -15.53 8.47
CA PRO A 13 -10.72 -14.54 8.78
C PRO A 13 -9.79 -15.07 9.87
N VAL A 14 -8.54 -15.32 9.51
CA VAL A 14 -7.49 -15.83 10.41
C VAL A 14 -6.98 -14.66 11.22
N SER A 15 -6.99 -14.79 12.55
CA SER A 15 -6.41 -13.76 13.41
C SER A 15 -4.88 -13.76 13.36
N TRP A 16 -4.24 -12.62 13.69
CA TRP A 16 -2.79 -12.54 13.83
C TRP A 16 -2.23 -13.61 14.77
N GLN A 17 -2.92 -13.83 15.89
CA GLN A 17 -2.49 -14.81 16.90
C GLN A 17 -2.55 -16.24 16.36
N GLU A 18 -3.60 -16.60 15.65
CA GLU A 18 -3.73 -17.93 15.03
C GLU A 18 -2.67 -18.14 13.97
N TRP A 19 -2.47 -17.17 13.07
CA TRP A 19 -1.47 -17.26 12.01
C TRP A 19 -0.04 -17.36 12.56
N LEU A 20 0.34 -16.50 13.53
CA LEU A 20 1.68 -16.50 14.12
C LEU A 20 1.96 -17.76 14.93
N ASN A 21 0.94 -18.36 15.59
CA ASN A 21 1.09 -19.57 16.38
C ASN A 21 0.91 -20.87 15.59
N LYS A 22 0.50 -20.79 14.32
CA LYS A 22 0.40 -21.95 13.46
C LYS A 22 1.76 -22.66 13.40
N SER A 23 1.78 -23.97 13.63
CA SER A 23 2.98 -24.78 13.50
C SER A 23 3.50 -24.71 12.07
N ASN A 24 4.55 -23.93 11.88
CA ASN A 24 5.23 -23.75 10.62
C ASN A 24 6.70 -23.44 10.93
N ASP A 25 7.62 -24.13 10.26
CA ASP A 25 9.06 -24.01 10.44
C ASP A 25 9.67 -22.78 9.73
N ALA A 26 8.90 -22.12 8.86
CA ALA A 26 9.35 -20.93 8.16
C ALA A 26 9.44 -19.72 9.10
N PRO A 27 10.59 -19.03 9.17
CA PRO A 27 10.73 -17.77 9.89
C PRO A 27 9.66 -16.73 9.48
N VAL A 28 9.29 -15.89 10.46
CA VAL A 28 8.37 -14.76 10.26
C VAL A 28 9.16 -13.49 10.12
N PHE A 29 8.85 -12.76 9.06
CA PHE A 29 9.42 -11.46 8.75
C PHE A 29 8.33 -10.39 8.74
N PHE A 30 8.72 -9.17 9.09
CA PHE A 30 7.86 -7.99 9.04
C PHE A 30 8.49 -6.93 8.15
N ILE A 31 7.66 -6.27 7.35
CA ILE A 31 7.99 -5.01 6.69
C ILE A 31 7.31 -3.91 7.49
N LEU A 32 8.09 -3.15 8.27
CA LEU A 32 7.57 -2.15 9.20
C LEU A 32 7.75 -0.73 8.66
N ASN A 33 6.75 0.10 8.90
CA ASN A 33 6.76 1.53 8.56
C ASN A 33 7.17 2.35 9.78
N SER A 34 8.42 2.81 9.81
CA SER A 34 8.96 3.64 10.91
C SER A 34 8.29 5.01 11.06
N LEU A 35 7.46 5.42 10.10
CA LEU A 35 6.69 6.69 10.15
C LEU A 35 5.32 6.54 10.82
N ALA A 36 4.84 5.31 11.00
CA ALA A 36 3.56 5.04 11.66
C ALA A 36 3.60 5.44 13.14
N LYS A 37 2.43 5.70 13.72
CA LYS A 37 2.29 6.11 15.13
C LYS A 37 1.29 5.21 15.87
N PRO A 38 1.73 4.47 16.91
CA PRO A 38 3.10 4.41 17.46
C PRO A 38 4.10 3.80 16.46
N ASP A 39 5.40 4.13 16.61
CA ASP A 39 6.47 3.57 15.78
C ASP A 39 6.60 2.05 16.02
N PRO A 40 6.28 1.19 15.04
CA PRO A 40 6.32 -0.24 15.20
C PRO A 40 7.74 -0.78 15.38
N VAL A 41 8.75 -0.13 14.79
CA VAL A 41 10.15 -0.55 14.93
C VAL A 41 10.61 -0.36 16.36
N ALA A 42 10.34 0.82 16.94
CA ALA A 42 10.63 1.08 18.34
C ALA A 42 9.89 0.10 19.26
N HIS A 43 8.61 -0.19 18.96
CA HIS A 43 7.80 -1.14 19.73
C HIS A 43 8.42 -2.56 19.73
N PHE A 44 8.87 -3.06 18.55
CA PHE A 44 9.51 -4.37 18.43
C PHE A 44 10.83 -4.44 19.23
N TYR A 45 11.66 -3.40 19.18
CA TYR A 45 12.90 -3.35 19.95
C TYR A 45 12.66 -3.28 21.46
N LEU A 46 11.73 -2.46 21.92
CA LEU A 46 11.39 -2.31 23.34
C LEU A 46 10.90 -3.62 23.98
N ASN A 47 10.20 -4.45 23.21
CA ASN A 47 9.70 -5.74 23.66
C ASN A 47 10.66 -6.91 23.41
N ASN A 48 11.87 -6.64 22.91
CA ASN A 48 12.89 -7.65 22.61
C ASN A 48 12.39 -8.73 21.60
N TRP A 49 11.56 -8.36 20.63
CA TRP A 49 11.00 -9.27 19.61
C TRP A 49 11.86 -9.47 18.38
N VAL A 50 12.91 -8.67 18.24
CA VAL A 50 13.77 -8.64 17.05
C VAL A 50 14.86 -9.71 17.12
N GLU A 51 14.91 -10.62 16.16
CA GLU A 51 16.06 -11.49 15.90
C GLU A 51 17.10 -10.76 15.05
N GLU A 52 16.68 -10.26 13.87
CA GLU A 52 17.46 -9.41 12.98
C GLU A 52 16.58 -8.26 12.46
N ALA A 53 17.17 -7.09 12.24
CA ALA A 53 16.47 -5.96 11.65
C ALA A 53 17.42 -5.04 10.85
N PHE A 54 16.91 -4.49 9.74
CA PHE A 54 17.68 -3.58 8.91
C PHE A 54 16.79 -2.57 8.16
N PRO A 55 17.18 -1.27 8.13
CA PRO A 55 16.48 -0.27 7.34
C PRO A 55 16.80 -0.46 5.85
N LEU A 56 15.79 -0.67 5.03
CA LEU A 56 15.94 -1.09 3.63
C LEU A 56 16.62 -0.03 2.74
N TYR A 57 16.60 1.25 3.11
CA TYR A 57 17.28 2.31 2.34
C TYR A 57 18.78 2.39 2.63
N SER A 58 19.27 1.72 3.68
CA SER A 58 20.70 1.70 4.01
C SER A 58 21.49 0.97 2.92
N GLY A 59 22.60 1.56 2.50
CA GLY A 59 23.44 1.00 1.42
C GLY A 59 22.85 1.12 0.01
N THR A 60 21.72 1.81 -0.17
CA THR A 60 21.06 2.02 -1.46
C THR A 60 21.14 3.48 -1.91
N PRO A 61 20.75 3.82 -3.16
CA PRO A 61 20.63 5.21 -3.61
C PRO A 61 19.71 6.07 -2.73
N MET A 62 18.76 5.44 -2.01
CA MET A 62 17.79 6.12 -1.14
C MET A 62 18.32 6.44 0.27
N ARG A 63 19.61 6.21 0.56
CA ARG A 63 20.22 6.43 1.88
C ARG A 63 19.98 7.83 2.47
N LYS A 64 19.77 8.85 1.63
CA LYS A 64 19.43 10.21 2.08
C LYS A 64 18.06 10.28 2.76
N MET A 65 17.19 9.32 2.52
CA MET A 65 15.85 9.19 3.09
C MET A 65 15.78 8.13 4.20
N LEU A 66 16.91 7.81 4.84
CA LEU A 66 17.01 6.72 5.84
C LEU A 66 15.97 6.84 6.97
N LYS A 67 15.62 8.06 7.38
CA LYS A 67 14.60 8.33 8.41
C LYS A 67 13.18 7.89 7.99
N GLN A 68 12.96 7.71 6.69
CA GLN A 68 11.69 7.29 6.11
C GLN A 68 11.75 5.84 5.61
N SER A 69 12.85 5.14 5.92
CA SER A 69 13.09 3.79 5.44
C SER A 69 12.05 2.81 5.99
N PRO A 70 11.51 1.93 5.14
CA PRO A 70 10.92 0.71 5.66
C PRO A 70 11.99 -0.13 6.37
N TRP A 71 11.55 -0.93 7.33
CA TRP A 71 12.43 -1.85 8.04
C TRP A 71 12.04 -3.29 7.73
N LEU A 72 13.02 -4.09 7.35
CA LEU A 72 12.90 -5.54 7.37
C LEU A 72 13.25 -6.02 8.78
N VAL A 73 12.38 -6.80 9.39
CA VAL A 73 12.56 -7.35 10.74
C VAL A 73 12.23 -8.84 10.72
N GLN A 74 13.16 -9.66 11.15
CA GLN A 74 12.91 -11.07 11.49
C GLN A 74 12.50 -11.14 12.96
N ALA A 75 11.35 -11.74 13.23
CA ALA A 75 10.87 -11.90 14.61
C ALA A 75 11.49 -13.11 15.29
N LYS A 76 11.76 -13.00 16.59
CA LYS A 76 12.12 -14.15 17.42
C LYS A 76 10.95 -15.11 17.55
N VAL A 77 11.18 -16.38 17.25
CA VAL A 77 10.16 -17.44 17.28
C VAL A 77 9.46 -17.52 18.66
N ASN A 78 10.21 -17.37 19.73
CA ASN A 78 9.67 -17.43 21.09
C ASN A 78 8.72 -16.30 21.46
N ASN A 79 8.66 -15.24 20.66
CA ASN A 79 7.82 -14.05 20.92
C ASN A 79 6.60 -13.98 19.98
N LEU A 80 6.42 -14.90 19.04
CA LEU A 80 5.33 -14.86 18.06
C LEU A 80 3.94 -14.81 18.74
N PHE A 81 3.77 -15.54 19.85
CA PHE A 81 2.53 -15.49 20.63
C PHE A 81 2.23 -14.08 21.15
N GLN A 82 3.23 -13.40 21.73
CA GLN A 82 3.07 -12.05 22.27
C GLN A 82 2.82 -11.02 21.16
N ILE A 83 3.54 -11.13 20.04
CA ILE A 83 3.35 -10.29 18.86
C ILE A 83 1.91 -10.43 18.38
N GLY A 84 1.42 -11.65 18.21
CA GLY A 84 0.04 -11.91 17.77
C GLY A 84 -1.00 -11.31 18.70
N ALA A 85 -0.79 -11.41 20.01
CA ALA A 85 -1.70 -10.83 21.01
C ALA A 85 -1.78 -9.29 20.91
N VAL A 86 -0.65 -8.61 20.67
CA VAL A 86 -0.58 -7.15 20.49
C VAL A 86 -1.25 -6.73 19.18
N LEU A 87 -0.98 -7.44 18.07
CA LEU A 87 -1.60 -7.14 16.79
C LEU A 87 -3.11 -7.37 16.81
N ASN A 88 -3.60 -8.44 17.43
CA ASN A 88 -5.04 -8.68 17.60
C ASN A 88 -5.76 -7.59 18.41
N LYS A 89 -5.05 -6.93 19.31
CA LYS A 89 -5.60 -5.82 20.11
C LYS A 89 -5.52 -4.47 19.39
N HIS A 90 -4.96 -4.45 18.18
CA HIS A 90 -4.70 -3.22 17.41
C HIS A 90 -3.90 -2.17 18.20
N GLU A 91 -2.92 -2.62 19.02
CA GLU A 91 -2.06 -1.71 19.79
C GLU A 91 -1.15 -0.86 18.86
N LEU A 92 -0.85 -1.35 17.64
CA LEU A 92 -0.30 -0.56 16.55
C LEU A 92 -1.48 0.08 15.77
N SER A 93 -2.02 1.16 16.33
CA SER A 93 -3.27 1.77 15.88
C SER A 93 -3.22 2.49 14.53
N ASP A 94 -2.04 2.80 14.02
CA ASP A 94 -1.88 3.37 12.68
C ASP A 94 -1.99 2.26 11.63
N ASN A 95 -3.02 2.32 10.79
CA ASN A 95 -3.27 1.32 9.75
C ASN A 95 -2.13 1.20 8.71
N SER A 96 -1.10 2.05 8.78
CA SER A 96 0.09 1.96 7.91
C SER A 96 1.29 1.33 8.60
N TRP A 97 1.13 0.68 9.77
CA TRP A 97 2.25 0.16 10.57
C TRP A 97 3.14 -0.83 9.83
N GLY A 98 2.59 -1.62 8.90
CA GLY A 98 3.30 -2.62 8.13
C GLY A 98 2.50 -3.91 7.92
N TRP A 99 3.19 -4.97 7.55
CA TRP A 99 2.65 -6.29 7.29
C TRP A 99 3.69 -7.37 7.56
N ALA A 100 3.27 -8.64 7.59
CA ALA A 100 4.14 -9.76 7.88
C ALA A 100 4.03 -10.87 6.84
N TYR A 101 5.07 -11.70 6.75
CA TYR A 101 5.10 -12.85 5.85
C TYR A 101 6.00 -13.97 6.40
N ARG A 102 5.84 -15.16 5.86
CA ARG A 102 6.73 -16.29 6.10
C ARG A 102 7.62 -16.57 4.89
N SER A 103 8.84 -17.02 5.17
CA SER A 103 9.80 -17.36 4.11
C SER A 103 10.84 -18.35 4.60
N HIS A 104 11.27 -19.27 3.72
CA HIS A 104 12.41 -20.16 3.92
C HIS A 104 13.73 -19.57 3.37
N LYS A 105 13.68 -18.39 2.76
CA LYS A 105 14.87 -17.70 2.26
C LYS A 105 15.70 -17.15 3.40
N SER A 106 17.04 -17.18 3.25
CA SER A 106 17.96 -16.62 4.23
C SER A 106 17.77 -15.11 4.42
N TRP A 107 18.23 -14.59 5.55
CA TRP A 107 18.22 -13.16 5.84
C TRP A 107 18.83 -12.33 4.71
N GLN A 108 19.99 -12.75 4.18
CA GLN A 108 20.68 -12.01 3.12
C GLN A 108 19.89 -11.99 1.80
N GLU A 109 19.22 -13.10 1.44
CA GLU A 109 18.34 -13.15 0.28
C GLU A 109 17.13 -12.22 0.46
N GLN A 110 16.53 -12.21 1.66
CA GLN A 110 15.44 -11.29 2.01
C GLN A 110 15.88 -9.82 1.86
N LEU A 111 16.99 -9.47 2.48
CA LEU A 111 17.51 -8.11 2.46
C LEU A 111 17.78 -7.64 1.02
N THR A 112 18.47 -8.46 0.23
CA THR A 112 18.80 -8.16 -1.16
C THR A 112 17.53 -7.96 -1.99
N HIS A 113 16.56 -8.87 -1.85
CA HIS A 113 15.29 -8.77 -2.55
C HIS A 113 14.54 -7.47 -2.21
N TRP A 114 14.29 -7.22 -0.94
CA TRP A 114 13.51 -6.06 -0.52
C TRP A 114 14.19 -4.72 -0.80
N GLN A 115 15.52 -4.65 -0.76
CA GLN A 115 16.24 -3.45 -1.18
C GLN A 115 16.03 -3.14 -2.67
N ARG A 116 16.00 -4.15 -3.53
CA ARG A 116 15.75 -3.99 -4.97
C ARG A 116 14.30 -3.58 -5.26
N ARG A 117 13.34 -4.08 -4.46
CA ARG A 117 11.90 -3.79 -4.64
C ARG A 117 11.44 -2.45 -4.10
N GLN A 118 12.35 -1.64 -3.52
CA GLN A 118 12.04 -0.26 -3.14
C GLN A 118 11.78 0.65 -4.34
N LEU A 119 12.36 0.34 -5.49
CA LEU A 119 12.15 1.06 -6.74
C LEU A 119 11.36 0.18 -7.69
N VAL A 120 10.30 0.74 -8.26
CA VAL A 120 9.46 0.09 -9.26
C VAL A 120 9.34 0.99 -10.48
N THR A 121 9.01 0.40 -11.64
CA THR A 121 8.75 1.16 -12.85
C THR A 121 7.27 1.51 -12.93
N LEU A 122 6.95 2.79 -13.05
CA LEU A 122 5.62 3.33 -13.28
C LEU A 122 5.66 4.22 -14.52
N ASN A 123 4.91 3.87 -15.57
CA ASN A 123 4.86 4.61 -16.83
C ASN A 123 6.24 4.91 -17.46
N GLY A 124 7.19 3.97 -17.29
CA GLY A 124 8.55 4.09 -17.82
C GLY A 124 9.54 4.81 -16.88
N GLU A 125 9.10 5.36 -15.78
CA GLU A 125 9.93 6.04 -14.80
C GLU A 125 10.14 5.18 -13.53
N GLN A 126 11.29 5.33 -12.89
CA GLN A 126 11.55 4.68 -11.60
C GLN A 126 10.99 5.54 -10.46
N VAL A 127 10.10 4.94 -9.67
CA VAL A 127 9.48 5.57 -8.50
C VAL A 127 9.72 4.74 -7.23
N ILE A 128 9.74 5.41 -6.08
CA ILE A 128 9.83 4.73 -4.79
C ILE A 128 8.46 4.10 -4.48
N PHE A 129 8.46 2.79 -4.26
CA PHE A 129 7.26 2.07 -3.90
C PHE A 129 7.11 1.95 -2.37
N ARG A 130 6.04 2.52 -1.84
CA ARG A 130 5.76 2.51 -0.39
C ARG A 130 5.15 1.18 0.06
N MET A 131 5.88 0.08 -0.19
CA MET A 131 5.41 -1.27 0.15
C MET A 131 5.13 -1.49 1.63
N MET A 132 5.73 -0.69 2.53
CA MET A 132 5.47 -0.76 3.97
C MET A 132 4.12 -0.17 4.37
N ASP A 133 3.54 0.67 3.53
CA ASP A 133 2.26 1.32 3.79
C ASP A 133 1.13 0.41 3.31
N THR A 134 0.39 -0.18 4.25
CA THR A 134 -0.70 -1.11 3.94
C THR A 134 -1.82 -0.46 3.13
N ARG A 135 -1.99 0.87 3.22
CA ARG A 135 -2.96 1.62 2.40
C ARG A 135 -2.58 1.64 0.92
N VAL A 136 -1.28 1.50 0.60
CA VAL A 136 -0.76 1.42 -0.77
C VAL A 136 -0.61 -0.03 -1.19
N PHE A 137 0.20 -0.80 -0.46
CA PHE A 137 0.49 -2.19 -0.80
C PHE A 137 -0.75 -3.09 -0.70
N GLY A 138 -1.53 -2.93 0.37
CA GLY A 138 -2.73 -3.72 0.62
C GLY A 138 -3.81 -3.53 -0.44
N ALA A 139 -3.95 -2.32 -1.00
CA ALA A 139 -4.88 -2.08 -2.11
C ALA A 139 -4.51 -2.90 -3.36
N MET A 140 -3.22 -3.16 -3.59
CA MET A 140 -2.73 -3.82 -4.80
C MET A 140 -2.57 -5.34 -4.64
N VAL A 141 -2.18 -5.82 -3.44
CA VAL A 141 -1.80 -7.22 -3.26
C VAL A 141 -2.91 -8.21 -3.60
N SER A 142 -4.16 -7.84 -3.39
CA SER A 142 -5.34 -8.64 -3.77
C SER A 142 -5.52 -8.79 -5.28
N ALA A 143 -4.89 -7.91 -6.07
CA ALA A 143 -4.93 -7.93 -7.53
C ALA A 143 -3.64 -8.46 -8.17
N PHE A 144 -2.69 -8.94 -7.36
CA PHE A 144 -1.44 -9.50 -7.87
C PHE A 144 -1.71 -10.77 -8.66
N THR A 145 -1.24 -10.79 -9.89
CA THR A 145 -1.20 -11.98 -10.72
C THR A 145 -0.08 -12.93 -10.25
N PRO A 146 -0.06 -14.22 -10.67
CA PRO A 146 1.08 -15.10 -10.39
C PRO A 146 2.43 -14.53 -10.85
N SER A 147 2.45 -13.74 -11.92
CA SER A 147 3.66 -13.04 -12.39
C SER A 147 4.09 -11.94 -11.42
N ASP A 148 3.14 -11.14 -10.92
CA ASP A 148 3.44 -10.10 -9.91
C ASP A 148 3.97 -10.71 -8.62
N TRP A 149 3.37 -11.82 -8.16
CA TRP A 149 3.86 -12.59 -7.02
C TRP A 149 5.29 -13.10 -7.24
N SER A 150 5.59 -13.64 -8.43
CA SER A 150 6.91 -14.17 -8.75
C SER A 150 8.00 -13.09 -8.72
N LEU A 151 7.67 -11.85 -9.03
CA LEU A 151 8.62 -10.74 -9.06
C LEU A 151 8.64 -9.96 -7.74
N MET A 152 7.49 -9.44 -7.30
CA MET A 152 7.42 -8.56 -6.12
C MET A 152 7.51 -9.34 -4.80
N LEU A 153 6.92 -10.53 -4.74
CA LEU A 153 6.83 -11.36 -3.54
C LEU A 153 7.61 -12.67 -3.67
N ALA A 154 8.70 -12.67 -4.46
CA ALA A 154 9.51 -13.87 -4.73
C ALA A 154 9.88 -14.70 -3.47
N PRO A 155 10.32 -14.09 -2.35
CA PRO A 155 10.68 -14.84 -1.16
C PRO A 155 9.49 -15.27 -0.29
N VAL A 156 8.29 -14.74 -0.55
CA VAL A 156 7.10 -14.90 0.31
C VAL A 156 6.40 -16.21 0.01
N THR A 157 6.13 -17.02 1.03
CA THR A 157 5.29 -18.22 0.93
C THR A 157 3.84 -17.94 1.29
N GLU A 158 3.63 -17.12 2.30
CA GLU A 158 2.34 -16.61 2.75
C GLU A 158 2.54 -15.25 3.40
N LEU A 159 1.55 -14.37 3.32
CA LEU A 159 1.58 -13.06 3.96
C LEU A 159 0.28 -12.77 4.72
N MET A 160 0.41 -11.93 5.74
CA MET A 160 -0.67 -11.45 6.57
C MET A 160 -0.63 -9.93 6.61
N ILE A 161 -1.76 -9.29 6.40
CA ILE A 161 -1.88 -7.83 6.32
C ILE A 161 -3.23 -7.36 6.85
N ASP A 162 -3.24 -6.23 7.54
CA ASP A 162 -4.48 -5.57 7.94
C ASP A 162 -4.99 -4.66 6.81
N LEU A 163 -6.15 -5.00 6.28
CA LEU A 163 -6.91 -4.22 5.31
C LEU A 163 -8.16 -3.65 6.02
N SER A 164 -9.37 -3.81 5.44
CA SER A 164 -10.64 -3.61 6.15
C SER A 164 -10.84 -4.63 7.28
N GLN A 165 -10.23 -5.78 7.11
CA GLN A 165 -10.05 -6.86 8.09
C GLN A 165 -8.67 -7.48 7.89
N THR A 166 -8.18 -8.20 8.91
CA THR A 166 -6.95 -8.98 8.79
C THR A 166 -7.11 -10.02 7.68
N THR A 167 -6.23 -9.98 6.69
CA THR A 167 -6.33 -10.81 5.48
C THR A 167 -5.06 -11.62 5.30
N HIS A 168 -5.24 -12.90 5.01
CA HIS A 168 -4.18 -13.86 4.76
C HIS A 168 -4.12 -14.21 3.27
N PHE A 169 -2.93 -14.19 2.69
CA PHE A 169 -2.68 -14.57 1.30
C PHE A 169 -1.64 -15.65 1.22
N HIS A 170 -1.87 -16.64 0.37
CA HIS A 170 -0.92 -17.69 0.02
C HIS A 170 -0.28 -17.42 -1.33
N ARG A 171 0.98 -17.85 -1.49
CA ARG A 171 1.64 -17.83 -2.78
C ARG A 171 0.87 -18.72 -3.76
N PRO A 172 0.42 -18.20 -4.91
CA PRO A 172 -0.25 -19.00 -5.94
C PRO A 172 0.64 -20.14 -6.43
N LYS A 173 0.05 -21.30 -6.72
CA LYS A 173 0.80 -22.50 -7.19
C LYS A 173 1.45 -22.29 -8.56
N GLU A 174 0.86 -21.42 -9.37
CA GLU A 174 1.31 -21.09 -10.72
C GLU A 174 2.51 -20.12 -10.74
N CYS A 175 2.94 -19.61 -9.58
CA CYS A 175 4.09 -18.72 -9.50
C CYS A 175 5.37 -19.42 -9.95
N GLY A 176 6.02 -18.84 -10.96
CA GLY A 176 7.37 -19.22 -11.37
C GLY A 176 8.45 -18.87 -10.34
N GLN A 177 9.69 -19.20 -10.68
CA GLN A 177 10.83 -18.70 -9.92
C GLN A 177 10.98 -17.20 -10.13
N GLY A 178 11.10 -16.45 -9.03
CA GLY A 178 11.36 -15.03 -9.08
C GLY A 178 12.77 -14.74 -9.62
N ASN A 179 12.90 -13.60 -10.29
CA ASN A 179 14.20 -13.08 -10.70
C ASN A 179 14.34 -11.63 -10.20
N ASP A 180 15.23 -11.42 -9.23
CA ASP A 180 15.46 -10.12 -8.62
C ASP A 180 16.12 -9.11 -9.56
N ASP A 181 16.75 -9.57 -10.64
CA ASP A 181 17.39 -8.69 -11.63
C ASP A 181 16.37 -8.04 -12.58
N ILE A 182 15.14 -8.55 -12.62
CA ILE A 182 14.05 -7.96 -13.39
C ILE A 182 13.36 -6.88 -12.54
N PRO A 183 13.35 -5.59 -12.97
CA PRO A 183 12.60 -4.55 -12.28
C PRO A 183 11.10 -4.88 -12.24
N PHE A 184 10.46 -4.61 -11.10
CA PHE A 184 9.01 -4.74 -11.02
C PHE A 184 8.34 -3.53 -11.68
N THR A 185 7.39 -3.79 -12.58
CA THR A 185 6.60 -2.75 -13.24
C THR A 185 5.18 -2.76 -12.70
N LEU A 186 4.70 -1.62 -12.23
CA LEU A 186 3.32 -1.44 -11.84
C LEU A 186 2.44 -1.44 -13.10
N GLY A 187 1.86 -2.60 -13.40
CA GLY A 187 0.95 -2.78 -14.52
C GLY A 187 -0.33 -1.97 -14.38
N GLU A 188 -1.05 -1.73 -15.49
CA GLU A 188 -2.30 -0.95 -15.50
C GLU A 188 -3.33 -1.50 -14.51
N HIS A 189 -3.43 -2.82 -14.38
CA HIS A 189 -4.36 -3.46 -13.43
C HIS A 189 -4.08 -3.06 -11.97
N LEU A 190 -2.81 -2.94 -11.56
CA LEU A 190 -2.44 -2.50 -10.20
C LEU A 190 -2.68 -1.01 -9.99
N GLN A 191 -2.38 -0.20 -11.02
CA GLN A 191 -2.63 1.24 -10.99
C GLN A 191 -4.13 1.53 -10.84
N LEU A 192 -4.99 0.83 -11.60
CA LEU A 192 -6.44 0.99 -11.53
C LEU A 192 -6.98 0.60 -10.16
N VAL A 193 -6.58 -0.56 -9.62
CA VAL A 193 -7.03 -1.00 -8.30
C VAL A 193 -6.62 -0.02 -7.21
N TRP A 194 -5.40 0.52 -7.29
CA TRP A 194 -4.95 1.54 -6.33
C TRP A 194 -5.76 2.85 -6.45
N LEU A 195 -5.99 3.35 -7.68
CA LEU A 195 -6.79 4.56 -7.91
C LEU A 195 -8.24 4.41 -7.42
N HIS A 196 -8.80 3.21 -7.51
CA HIS A 196 -10.15 2.91 -7.01
C HIS A 196 -10.18 2.71 -5.49
N SER A 197 -9.03 2.60 -4.84
CA SER A 197 -8.98 2.49 -3.38
C SER A 197 -9.34 3.83 -2.71
N PRO A 198 -9.92 3.80 -1.50
CA PRO A 198 -10.23 5.05 -0.76
C PRO A 198 -8.99 5.93 -0.56
N TYR A 199 -7.82 5.33 -0.36
CA TYR A 199 -6.58 6.08 -0.17
C TYR A 199 -6.04 6.65 -1.49
N GLY A 200 -6.12 5.92 -2.59
CA GLY A 200 -5.73 6.40 -3.92
C GLY A 200 -6.58 7.60 -4.36
N LEU A 201 -7.91 7.52 -4.19
CA LEU A 201 -8.81 8.64 -4.44
C LEU A 201 -8.47 9.87 -3.61
N LYS A 202 -8.19 9.68 -2.32
CA LYS A 202 -7.79 10.78 -1.43
C LYS A 202 -6.47 11.42 -1.88
N VAL A 203 -5.48 10.63 -2.29
CA VAL A 203 -4.19 11.14 -2.80
C VAL A 203 -4.41 11.94 -4.09
N LEU A 204 -5.24 11.44 -5.00
CA LEU A 204 -5.54 12.16 -6.24
C LEU A 204 -6.33 13.44 -5.97
N SER A 205 -7.32 13.43 -5.08
CA SER A 205 -8.06 14.63 -4.70
C SER A 205 -7.17 15.71 -4.09
N SER A 206 -6.25 15.33 -3.20
CA SER A 206 -5.25 16.24 -2.62
C SER A 206 -4.31 16.80 -3.69
N SER A 207 -3.94 16.01 -4.68
CA SER A 207 -3.10 16.47 -5.80
C SER A 207 -3.85 17.53 -6.64
N LEU A 208 -5.10 17.27 -7.01
CA LEU A 208 -5.92 18.23 -7.76
C LEU A 208 -6.21 19.50 -6.93
N TYR A 209 -6.44 19.35 -5.64
CA TYR A 209 -6.62 20.50 -4.73
C TYR A 209 -5.38 21.40 -4.73
N ASN A 210 -4.20 20.82 -4.60
CA ASN A 210 -2.94 21.59 -4.64
C ASN A 210 -2.73 22.25 -6.00
N ASP A 211 -2.97 21.53 -7.10
CA ASP A 211 -2.90 22.09 -8.46
C ASP A 211 -3.83 23.32 -8.62
N LEU A 212 -5.05 23.23 -8.10
CA LEU A 212 -6.00 24.36 -8.13
C LEU A 212 -5.49 25.59 -7.34
N TRP A 213 -4.90 25.37 -6.17
CA TRP A 213 -4.36 26.48 -5.38
C TRP A 213 -3.11 27.08 -6.01
N GLU A 214 -2.24 26.27 -6.61
CA GLU A 214 -1.01 26.73 -7.26
C GLU A 214 -1.31 27.47 -8.58
N ASN A 215 -2.20 26.94 -9.41
CA ASN A 215 -2.40 27.43 -10.78
C ASN A 215 -3.67 28.25 -10.97
N HIS A 216 -4.66 28.13 -10.07
CA HIS A 216 -5.98 28.75 -10.16
C HIS A 216 -6.47 29.35 -8.83
N GLY A 217 -5.57 29.92 -8.01
CA GLY A 217 -5.81 30.30 -6.62
C GLY A 217 -7.05 31.19 -6.38
N VAL A 218 -7.38 32.13 -7.31
CA VAL A 218 -8.58 32.95 -7.20
C VAL A 218 -9.86 32.11 -7.30
N MET A 219 -9.89 31.14 -8.21
CA MET A 219 -11.03 30.23 -8.37
C MET A 219 -11.09 29.23 -7.22
N ALA A 220 -9.94 28.69 -6.81
CA ALA A 220 -9.84 27.79 -5.65
C ALA A 220 -10.44 28.46 -4.40
N LYS A 221 -10.04 29.70 -4.09
CA LYS A 221 -10.59 30.48 -2.96
C LYS A 221 -12.11 30.69 -3.05
N LYS A 222 -12.65 30.93 -4.25
CA LYS A 222 -14.08 31.06 -4.47
C LYS A 222 -14.82 29.75 -4.27
N LEU A 223 -14.24 28.65 -4.74
CA LEU A 223 -14.83 27.33 -4.63
C LEU A 223 -14.68 26.72 -3.23
N ASP A 224 -13.69 27.12 -2.44
CA ASP A 224 -13.47 26.64 -1.08
C ASP A 224 -14.35 27.40 -0.06
N GLN A 225 -15.65 27.43 -0.33
CA GLN A 225 -16.65 28.00 0.57
C GLN A 225 -17.75 26.99 0.87
N PRO A 226 -17.96 26.63 2.16
CA PRO A 226 -17.17 27.06 3.34
C PRO A 226 -15.73 26.54 3.29
N GLU A 227 -14.81 27.21 4.03
CA GLU A 227 -13.39 26.87 4.06
C GLU A 227 -13.16 25.37 4.35
N GLY A 228 -12.26 24.74 3.59
CA GLY A 228 -11.95 23.32 3.68
C GLY A 228 -12.96 22.40 2.98
N SER A 229 -13.94 22.96 2.24
CA SER A 229 -14.95 22.16 1.51
C SER A 229 -14.49 21.70 0.13
N LEU A 230 -13.45 22.33 -0.44
CA LEU A 230 -13.04 22.09 -1.82
C LEU A 230 -12.48 20.68 -2.02
N GLU A 231 -11.55 20.24 -1.17
CA GLU A 231 -10.92 18.92 -1.30
C GLU A 231 -11.94 17.75 -1.19
N PRO A 232 -12.87 17.72 -0.21
CA PRO A 232 -13.94 16.72 -0.16
C PRO A 232 -14.85 16.73 -1.39
N ARG A 233 -15.13 17.90 -1.99
CA ARG A 233 -15.93 18.00 -3.22
C ARG A 233 -15.19 17.45 -4.43
N ILE A 234 -13.88 17.69 -4.52
CA ILE A 234 -13.05 17.08 -5.57
C ILE A 234 -13.06 15.55 -5.41
N GLU A 235 -12.88 15.02 -4.20
CA GLU A 235 -12.94 13.57 -3.96
C GLU A 235 -14.28 12.99 -4.38
N GLN A 236 -15.38 13.62 -4.02
CA GLN A 236 -16.72 13.20 -4.41
C GLN A 236 -16.91 13.22 -5.94
N TRP A 237 -16.44 14.28 -6.61
CA TRP A 237 -16.49 14.39 -8.07
C TRP A 237 -15.67 13.27 -8.75
N LEU A 238 -14.46 12.96 -8.27
CA LEU A 238 -13.66 11.85 -8.78
C LEU A 238 -14.38 10.51 -8.59
N ARG A 239 -15.01 10.30 -7.44
CA ARG A 239 -15.80 9.09 -7.16
C ARG A 239 -16.95 8.94 -8.14
N GLN A 240 -17.70 10.00 -8.40
CA GLN A 240 -18.78 10.00 -9.40
C GLN A 240 -18.27 9.70 -10.82
N LYS A 241 -17.08 10.22 -11.18
CA LYS A 241 -16.44 9.90 -12.47
C LYS A 241 -16.08 8.42 -12.59
N LEU A 242 -15.54 7.82 -11.53
CA LEU A 242 -15.26 6.39 -11.48
C LEU A 242 -16.52 5.55 -11.58
N GLU A 243 -17.57 5.88 -10.84
CA GLU A 243 -18.85 5.19 -10.88
C GLU A 243 -19.50 5.27 -12.26
N ALA A 244 -19.25 6.35 -13.00
CA ALA A 244 -19.67 6.52 -14.40
C ALA A 244 -18.74 5.80 -15.40
N GLY A 245 -17.73 5.03 -14.93
CA GLY A 245 -16.79 4.30 -15.79
C GLY A 245 -15.78 5.19 -16.51
N GLN A 246 -15.57 6.42 -16.06
CA GLN A 246 -14.61 7.35 -16.65
C GLN A 246 -13.21 7.14 -16.07
N ARG A 247 -12.20 7.34 -16.91
CA ARG A 247 -10.80 7.31 -16.50
C ARG A 247 -10.44 8.58 -15.75
N ILE A 248 -9.89 8.46 -14.54
CA ILE A 248 -9.58 9.60 -13.65
C ILE A 248 -8.07 9.86 -13.53
N GLU A 249 -7.23 8.96 -14.00
CA GLU A 249 -5.77 9.00 -13.83
C GLU A 249 -5.08 10.22 -14.46
N ASN A 250 -5.72 10.84 -15.46
CA ASN A 250 -5.21 12.00 -16.16
C ASN A 250 -6.03 13.28 -15.90
N MET A 251 -6.94 13.25 -14.93
CA MET A 251 -7.74 14.42 -14.59
C MET A 251 -6.89 15.48 -13.87
N SER A 252 -7.11 16.72 -14.22
CA SER A 252 -6.43 17.92 -13.71
C SER A 252 -7.39 18.84 -12.95
N GLY A 253 -6.85 19.83 -12.23
CA GLY A 253 -7.64 20.90 -11.64
C GLY A 253 -8.48 21.65 -12.68
N GLN A 254 -7.98 21.82 -13.90
CA GLN A 254 -8.72 22.44 -15.00
C GLN A 254 -9.99 21.65 -15.39
N ASP A 255 -9.91 20.31 -15.40
CA ASP A 255 -11.07 19.46 -15.71
C ASP A 255 -12.15 19.61 -14.64
N TYR A 256 -11.75 19.74 -13.37
CA TYR A 256 -12.65 20.01 -12.27
C TYR A 256 -13.34 21.40 -12.43
N LEU A 257 -12.58 22.45 -12.78
CA LEU A 257 -13.15 23.80 -13.01
C LEU A 257 -14.17 23.79 -14.13
N LEU A 258 -13.89 23.15 -15.26
CA LEU A 258 -14.81 23.01 -16.38
C LEU A 258 -16.09 22.27 -15.99
N ALA A 259 -15.99 21.25 -15.15
CA ALA A 259 -17.15 20.53 -14.64
C ALA A 259 -18.04 21.44 -13.78
N MET A 260 -17.44 22.22 -12.87
CA MET A 260 -18.19 23.16 -12.02
C MET A 260 -18.88 24.28 -12.81
N GLU A 261 -18.26 24.79 -13.86
CA GLU A 261 -18.88 25.79 -14.76
C GLU A 261 -20.09 25.19 -15.47
N GLN A 262 -20.01 23.95 -15.93
CA GLN A 262 -21.13 23.27 -16.60
C GLN A 262 -22.32 23.05 -15.64
N GLU A 263 -22.06 22.68 -14.39
CA GLU A 263 -23.10 22.51 -13.38
C GLU A 263 -23.80 23.82 -13.04
N ASN A 264 -23.03 24.92 -12.86
CA ASN A 264 -23.59 26.24 -12.60
C ASN A 264 -24.47 26.73 -13.76
N ASN A 265 -24.06 26.52 -15.00
CA ASN A 265 -24.84 26.90 -16.18
C ASN A 265 -26.15 26.10 -16.28
N ARG A 266 -26.18 24.83 -15.91
CA ARG A 266 -27.39 23.99 -15.88
C ARG A 266 -28.38 24.48 -14.80
N SER A 267 -27.86 24.86 -13.62
CA SER A 267 -28.70 25.36 -12.51
C SER A 267 -29.29 26.73 -12.76
N THR A 268 -28.78 27.49 -13.71
CA THR A 268 -29.29 28.83 -14.06
C THR A 268 -30.46 28.78 -15.07
N TYR A 269 -30.67 27.63 -15.71
CA TYR A 269 -31.74 27.43 -16.71
C TYR A 269 -32.92 26.60 -16.20
N LEU A 270 -32.93 26.23 -14.91
CA LEU A 270 -34.05 25.60 -14.19
C LEU A 270 -34.69 26.59 -13.18
#